data_ddaf1da720d0216701624dfb02b6e36b
#
_entry.id   ddaf1da720d0216701624dfb02b6e36b
#
_cell.length_a   1.000
_cell.length_b   1.000
_cell.length_c   1.000
_cell.angle_alpha   90.00
_cell.angle_beta   90.00
_cell.angle_gamma   90.00
#
_symmetry.space_group_name_H-M   'P 1'
#
loop_
_entity.id
_entity.type
_entity.pdbx_description
1 polymer ?
#
loop_
_entity_poly.entity_id
_entity_poly.type
_entity_poly.pdbx_seq_one_letter_code
_entity_poly.pdbx_strand_id
1 'polypeptide(L)'
;NYKVVWTVQLGKKLAARTDATTFMPVREHVYYFLDDDAYNLRYCEEMLCVDVGHMGLTNIDFVSGMPHLQFLILAHNGQLQDISPISSCKELIFLELDWSAVKDFSPLVGCTSLEDLNIGLTYPSVEPLMQMPWLKNLWMVERGGGYQLSQALPDTKIVATANATVGAGWRNLPNYYKMRDMLGMEYMKG
;
A
#
# COMPACT_ATOMS: atom_id res chain seq x y z
N ASN A 1 13.09 -14.28 -28.17
CA ASN A 1 13.51 -13.14 -27.35
C ASN A 1 13.98 -13.69 -26.01
N TYR A 2 15.22 -13.42 -25.64
CA TYR A 2 15.73 -13.75 -24.30
C TYR A 2 15.49 -12.53 -23.41
N LYS A 3 14.79 -12.74 -22.27
CA LYS A 3 14.68 -11.73 -21.22
C LYS A 3 15.90 -11.88 -20.30
N VAL A 4 16.67 -10.82 -20.16
CA VAL A 4 17.79 -10.81 -19.21
C VAL A 4 17.22 -10.57 -17.81
N VAL A 5 17.52 -11.48 -16.89
CA VAL A 5 17.12 -11.39 -15.48
C VAL A 5 18.38 -11.22 -14.65
N TRP A 6 18.37 -10.24 -13.79
CA TRP A 6 19.45 -9.98 -12.82
C TRP A 6 18.91 -9.95 -11.40
N THR A 7 19.83 -9.95 -10.46
CA THR A 7 19.53 -9.77 -9.05
C THR A 7 19.99 -8.37 -8.65
N VAL A 8 19.08 -7.58 -8.08
CA VAL A 8 19.40 -6.27 -7.53
C VAL A 8 19.62 -6.40 -6.03
N GLN A 9 20.65 -5.76 -5.52
CA GLN A 9 20.96 -5.73 -4.11
C GLN A 9 20.10 -4.67 -3.40
N LEU A 10 19.53 -5.04 -2.26
CA LEU A 10 18.71 -4.19 -1.40
C LEU A 10 19.40 -4.10 -0.02
N GLY A 11 20.21 -3.06 0.15
CA GLY A 11 21.07 -2.95 1.33
C GLY A 11 22.10 -4.08 1.44
N LYS A 12 22.47 -4.45 2.66
CA LYS A 12 23.55 -5.42 2.91
C LYS A 12 23.10 -6.88 2.89
N LYS A 13 21.81 -7.15 3.07
CA LYS A 13 21.32 -8.50 3.41
C LYS A 13 20.22 -9.01 2.50
N LEU A 14 19.56 -8.17 1.73
CA LEU A 14 18.45 -8.53 0.88
C LEU A 14 18.78 -8.32 -0.59
N ALA A 15 18.14 -9.11 -1.42
CA ALA A 15 18.21 -8.98 -2.86
C ALA A 15 16.87 -9.37 -3.49
N ALA A 16 16.56 -8.81 -4.65
CA ALA A 16 15.39 -9.18 -5.43
C ALA A 16 15.80 -9.49 -6.87
N ARG A 17 15.09 -10.43 -7.49
CA ARG A 17 15.24 -10.68 -8.93
C ARG A 17 14.38 -9.66 -9.69
N THR A 18 14.86 -9.20 -10.84
CA THR A 18 14.10 -8.23 -11.66
C THR A 18 12.84 -8.80 -12.29
N ASP A 19 12.69 -10.13 -12.32
CA ASP A 19 11.48 -10.84 -12.75
C ASP A 19 10.59 -11.29 -11.58
N ALA A 20 10.88 -10.85 -10.35
CA ALA A 20 10.06 -11.15 -9.20
C ALA A 20 8.70 -10.44 -9.32
N THR A 21 7.64 -11.16 -8.98
CA THR A 21 6.27 -10.62 -8.94
C THR A 21 5.80 -10.24 -7.54
N THR A 22 6.54 -10.68 -6.52
CA THR A 22 6.21 -10.38 -5.12
C THR A 22 7.48 -10.03 -4.35
N PHE A 23 7.34 -9.13 -3.38
CA PHE A 23 8.41 -8.79 -2.46
C PHE A 23 7.85 -8.54 -1.06
N MET A 24 8.46 -9.19 -0.08
CA MET A 24 8.23 -8.97 1.34
C MET A 24 9.53 -9.30 2.09
N PRO A 25 10.14 -8.35 2.80
CA PRO A 25 11.28 -8.64 3.65
C PRO A 25 10.89 -9.64 4.75
N VAL A 26 11.76 -10.60 5.04
CA VAL A 26 11.52 -11.55 6.13
C VAL A 26 11.52 -10.82 7.45
N ARG A 27 10.38 -10.84 8.18
CA ARG A 27 10.15 -10.07 9.41
C ARG A 27 10.69 -10.74 10.69
N GLU A 28 11.46 -11.82 10.58
CA GLU A 28 12.03 -12.53 11.75
C GLU A 28 13.01 -11.67 12.57
N HIS A 29 13.56 -10.65 11.96
CA HIS A 29 14.36 -9.63 12.62
C HIS A 29 13.88 -8.27 12.15
N VAL A 30 13.73 -7.32 13.05
CA VAL A 30 13.34 -5.93 12.74
C VAL A 30 14.34 -5.38 11.72
N TYR A 31 13.97 -5.46 10.44
CA TYR A 31 14.69 -4.80 9.37
C TYR A 31 14.11 -3.42 9.20
N TYR A 32 14.94 -2.41 9.39
CA TYR A 32 14.67 -1.10 8.84
C TYR A 32 15.37 -1.04 7.48
N PHE A 33 14.60 -0.85 6.42
CA PHE A 33 15.17 -0.37 5.18
C PHE A 33 15.51 1.11 5.36
N LEU A 34 16.70 1.49 4.98
CA LEU A 34 16.95 2.86 4.58
C LEU A 34 16.31 3.05 3.20
N ASP A 35 15.88 4.28 2.89
CA ASP A 35 15.25 4.59 1.59
C ASP A 35 16.16 4.17 0.42
N ASP A 36 17.46 4.41 0.53
CA ASP A 36 18.45 4.00 -0.46
C ASP A 36 18.51 2.48 -0.67
N ASP A 37 18.28 1.70 0.38
CA ASP A 37 18.26 0.23 0.29
C ASP A 37 17.07 -0.25 -0.55
N ALA A 38 15.89 0.37 -0.37
CA ALA A 38 14.67 0.04 -1.09
C ALA A 38 14.67 0.54 -2.54
N TYR A 39 15.47 1.57 -2.85
CA TYR A 39 15.44 2.26 -4.15
C TYR A 39 15.70 1.34 -5.34
N ASN A 40 16.51 0.30 -5.19
CA ASN A 40 16.79 -0.65 -6.26
C ASN A 40 15.60 -1.55 -6.62
N LEU A 41 14.53 -1.60 -5.84
CA LEU A 41 13.28 -2.27 -6.21
C LEU A 41 12.66 -1.70 -7.49
N ARG A 42 12.99 -0.46 -7.87
CA ARG A 42 12.51 0.17 -9.12
C ARG A 42 12.84 -0.61 -10.40
N TYR A 43 13.83 -1.51 -10.34
CA TYR A 43 14.18 -2.37 -11.46
C TYR A 43 13.35 -3.65 -11.56
N CYS A 44 12.46 -3.89 -10.59
CA CYS A 44 11.58 -5.06 -10.55
C CYS A 44 10.22 -4.71 -11.17
N GLU A 45 10.20 -4.48 -12.49
CA GLU A 45 9.03 -3.99 -13.23
C GLU A 45 7.84 -4.96 -13.23
N GLU A 46 8.08 -6.26 -12.98
CA GLU A 46 7.06 -7.31 -12.95
C GLU A 46 6.35 -7.43 -11.59
N MET A 47 6.66 -6.54 -10.63
CA MET A 47 6.05 -6.59 -9.30
C MET A 47 4.54 -6.41 -9.36
N LEU A 48 3.83 -7.34 -8.74
CA LEU A 48 2.38 -7.31 -8.53
C LEU A 48 2.01 -7.04 -7.08
N CYS A 49 2.84 -7.48 -6.13
CA CYS A 49 2.57 -7.36 -4.70
C CYS A 49 3.84 -7.01 -3.92
N VAL A 50 3.78 -5.92 -3.16
CA VAL A 50 4.88 -5.44 -2.32
C VAL A 50 4.38 -5.17 -0.91
N ASP A 51 4.95 -5.85 0.08
CA ASP A 51 4.74 -5.54 1.49
C ASP A 51 6.06 -5.02 2.09
N VAL A 52 6.10 -3.74 2.33
CA VAL A 52 7.18 -3.02 3.02
C VAL A 52 6.67 -2.25 4.25
N GLY A 53 5.61 -2.76 4.84
CA GLY A 53 5.11 -2.25 6.12
C GLY A 53 6.15 -2.43 7.24
N HIS A 54 6.17 -1.51 8.21
CA HIS A 54 7.08 -1.51 9.36
C HIS A 54 8.58 -1.41 9.00
N MET A 55 8.93 -0.88 7.82
CA MET A 55 10.32 -0.80 7.36
C MET A 55 11.00 0.54 7.70
N GLY A 56 10.26 1.50 8.27
CA GLY A 56 10.80 2.83 8.59
C GLY A 56 11.08 3.70 7.37
N LEU A 57 10.47 3.37 6.23
CA LEU A 57 10.63 4.13 4.99
C LEU A 57 10.10 5.55 5.12
N THR A 58 10.83 6.50 4.57
CA THR A 58 10.41 7.90 4.39
C THR A 58 10.14 8.23 2.93
N ASN A 59 10.62 7.37 1.99
CA ASN A 59 10.51 7.54 0.57
C ASN A 59 10.09 6.22 -0.11
N ILE A 60 9.28 6.32 -1.15
CA ILE A 60 8.79 5.19 -1.95
C ILE A 60 8.97 5.41 -3.45
N ASP A 61 9.98 6.16 -3.88
CA ASP A 61 10.23 6.46 -5.29
C ASP A 61 10.37 5.21 -6.16
N PHE A 62 10.82 4.09 -5.57
CA PHE A 62 10.92 2.81 -6.26
C PHE A 62 9.58 2.32 -6.83
N VAL A 63 8.46 2.72 -6.25
CA VAL A 63 7.11 2.32 -6.70
C VAL A 63 6.81 2.80 -8.11
N SER A 64 7.38 3.93 -8.54
CA SER A 64 7.21 4.44 -9.90
C SER A 64 7.81 3.55 -10.99
N GLY A 65 8.69 2.61 -10.63
CA GLY A 65 9.23 1.56 -11.50
C GLY A 65 8.37 0.29 -11.60
N MET A 66 7.17 0.28 -11.02
CA MET A 66 6.31 -0.91 -10.90
C MET A 66 4.96 -0.70 -11.57
N PRO A 67 4.87 -0.66 -12.91
CA PRO A 67 3.64 -0.31 -13.62
C PRO A 67 2.48 -1.30 -13.40
N HIS A 68 2.79 -2.55 -13.05
CA HIS A 68 1.82 -3.63 -12.85
C HIS A 68 1.46 -3.88 -11.37
N LEU A 69 1.89 -3.00 -10.46
CA LEU A 69 1.66 -3.17 -9.03
C LEU A 69 0.16 -3.13 -8.72
N GLN A 70 -0.33 -4.21 -8.08
CA GLN A 70 -1.73 -4.41 -7.69
C GLN A 70 -1.95 -4.31 -6.18
N PHE A 71 -0.98 -4.74 -5.38
CA PHE A 71 -1.08 -4.78 -3.92
C PHE A 71 0.13 -4.09 -3.30
N LEU A 72 -0.13 -3.08 -2.47
CA LEU A 72 0.93 -2.33 -1.80
C LEU A 72 0.61 -2.13 -0.32
N ILE A 73 1.49 -2.62 0.54
CA ILE A 73 1.40 -2.46 1.98
C ILE A 73 2.52 -1.53 2.45
N LEU A 74 2.14 -0.37 2.95
CA LEU A 74 3.02 0.68 3.47
C LEU A 74 2.74 0.99 4.94
N ALA A 75 1.87 0.22 5.59
CA ALA A 75 1.45 0.44 6.97
C ALA A 75 2.65 0.58 7.93
N HIS A 76 2.50 1.42 8.95
CA HIS A 76 3.50 1.65 9.99
C HIS A 76 4.86 2.21 9.51
N ASN A 77 4.88 2.90 8.38
CA ASN A 77 5.99 3.76 7.99
C ASN A 77 5.72 5.20 8.48
N GLY A 78 5.84 5.42 9.78
CA GLY A 78 5.40 6.64 10.47
C GLY A 78 6.10 7.94 10.08
N GLN A 79 7.09 7.88 9.19
CA GLN A 79 7.79 9.05 8.62
C GLN A 79 7.45 9.25 7.13
N LEU A 80 6.70 8.32 6.50
CA LEU A 80 6.32 8.43 5.10
C LEU A 80 5.27 9.54 4.92
N GLN A 81 5.62 10.59 4.19
CA GLN A 81 4.76 11.76 3.97
C GLN A 81 4.29 11.89 2.52
N ASP A 82 5.14 11.57 1.56
CA ASP A 82 4.86 11.71 0.13
C ASP A 82 4.53 10.34 -0.50
N ILE A 83 3.37 10.25 -1.11
CA ILE A 83 2.91 9.09 -1.86
C ILE A 83 2.72 9.40 -3.35
N SER A 84 3.26 10.50 -3.85
CA SER A 84 3.15 10.89 -5.25
C SER A 84 3.62 9.80 -6.24
N PRO A 85 4.62 8.94 -5.92
CA PRO A 85 5.01 7.84 -6.81
C PRO A 85 3.88 6.84 -7.10
N ILE A 86 2.89 6.70 -6.19
CA ILE A 86 1.74 5.80 -6.38
C ILE A 86 0.87 6.22 -7.58
N SER A 87 0.90 7.49 -7.98
CA SER A 87 0.11 7.99 -9.11
C SER A 87 0.42 7.28 -10.44
N SER A 88 1.57 6.62 -10.56
CA SER A 88 1.96 5.80 -11.71
C SER A 88 1.34 4.39 -11.71
N CYS A 89 0.84 3.89 -10.56
CA CYS A 89 0.36 2.53 -10.37
C CYS A 89 -1.12 2.40 -10.79
N LYS A 90 -1.38 2.34 -12.09
CA LYS A 90 -2.75 2.33 -12.64
C LYS A 90 -3.50 1.01 -12.41
N GLU A 91 -2.79 -0.07 -12.10
CA GLU A 91 -3.34 -1.39 -11.80
C GLU A 91 -3.50 -1.64 -10.29
N LEU A 92 -3.22 -0.64 -9.45
CA LEU A 92 -3.30 -0.78 -8.00
C LEU A 92 -4.75 -1.03 -7.55
N ILE A 93 -4.97 -2.16 -6.86
CA ILE A 93 -6.28 -2.65 -6.39
C ILE A 93 -6.42 -2.47 -4.87
N PHE A 94 -5.32 -2.66 -4.14
CA PHE A 94 -5.29 -2.73 -2.69
C PHE A 94 -4.14 -1.90 -2.14
N LEU A 95 -4.46 -0.99 -1.20
CA LEU A 95 -3.46 -0.13 -0.56
C LEU A 95 -3.68 -0.05 0.95
N GLU A 96 -2.62 -0.28 1.71
CA GLU A 96 -2.62 -0.15 3.15
C GLU A 96 -1.62 0.94 3.58
N LEU A 97 -2.15 2.05 4.12
CA LEU A 97 -1.41 3.23 4.59
C LEU A 97 -1.56 3.47 6.10
N ASP A 98 -2.14 2.49 6.81
CA ASP A 98 -2.38 2.62 8.25
C ASP A 98 -1.10 3.06 8.98
N TRP A 99 -1.26 4.03 9.90
CA TRP A 99 -0.15 4.54 10.71
C TRP A 99 1.03 5.09 9.89
N SER A 100 0.76 5.88 8.87
CA SER A 100 1.75 6.66 8.12
C SER A 100 1.60 8.16 8.40
N ALA A 101 2.54 8.97 7.93
CA ALA A 101 2.51 10.44 8.06
C ALA A 101 2.10 11.14 6.75
N VAL A 102 1.39 10.45 5.86
CA VAL A 102 0.94 10.99 4.57
C VAL A 102 0.17 12.29 4.75
N LYS A 103 0.49 13.27 3.94
CA LYS A 103 -0.08 14.63 4.02
C LYS A 103 -1.10 14.95 2.94
N ASP A 104 -1.13 14.17 1.85
CA ASP A 104 -2.01 14.42 0.72
C ASP A 104 -2.42 13.09 0.06
N PHE A 105 -3.73 12.90 -0.15
CA PHE A 105 -4.29 11.75 -0.86
C PHE A 105 -4.53 12.02 -2.35
N SER A 106 -4.26 13.22 -2.85
CA SER A 106 -4.46 13.57 -4.27
C SER A 106 -3.79 12.61 -5.26
N PRO A 107 -2.60 12.02 -4.97
CA PRO A 107 -1.99 11.02 -5.85
C PRO A 107 -2.87 9.79 -6.10
N LEU A 108 -3.80 9.46 -5.18
CA LEU A 108 -4.67 8.28 -5.31
C LEU A 108 -5.82 8.49 -6.30
N VAL A 109 -6.19 9.74 -6.59
CA VAL A 109 -7.32 10.06 -7.48
C VAL A 109 -7.10 9.53 -8.91
N GLY A 110 -5.85 9.34 -9.32
CA GLY A 110 -5.51 8.72 -10.60
C GLY A 110 -5.46 7.18 -10.60
N CYS A 111 -5.63 6.53 -9.45
CA CYS A 111 -5.58 5.08 -9.29
C CYS A 111 -6.99 4.49 -9.44
N THR A 112 -7.52 4.49 -10.68
CA THR A 112 -8.93 4.13 -10.96
C THR A 112 -9.25 2.65 -10.79
N SER A 113 -8.25 1.79 -10.58
CA SER A 113 -8.42 0.38 -10.24
C SER A 113 -8.46 0.13 -8.72
N LEU A 114 -8.21 1.15 -7.88
CA LEU A 114 -8.11 1.00 -6.43
C LEU A 114 -9.48 0.68 -5.83
N GLU A 115 -9.63 -0.52 -5.30
CA GLU A 115 -10.86 -1.02 -4.70
C GLU A 115 -10.86 -0.92 -3.18
N ASP A 116 -9.75 -1.25 -2.55
CA ASP A 116 -9.61 -1.37 -1.10
C ASP A 116 -8.52 -0.42 -0.58
N LEU A 117 -8.92 0.51 0.29
CA LEU A 117 -8.03 1.49 0.89
C LEU A 117 -8.14 1.49 2.42
N ASN A 118 -7.02 1.29 3.11
CA ASN A 118 -6.93 1.49 4.55
C ASN A 118 -6.01 2.67 4.84
N ILE A 119 -6.57 3.73 5.39
CA ILE A 119 -5.82 4.92 5.82
C ILE A 119 -5.64 4.98 7.34
N GLY A 120 -6.30 4.10 8.08
CA GLY A 120 -6.14 3.94 9.53
C GLY A 120 -5.90 5.22 10.30
N LEU A 121 -4.77 5.31 10.94
CA LEU A 121 -4.29 6.45 11.74
C LEU A 121 -3.52 7.50 10.90
N THR A 122 -3.86 7.66 9.63
CA THR A 122 -3.28 8.67 8.72
C THR A 122 -4.31 9.78 8.51
N TYR A 123 -3.94 11.05 8.71
CA TYR A 123 -4.88 12.16 8.91
C TYR A 123 -4.72 13.39 8.01
N PRO A 124 -4.45 13.28 6.71
CA PRO A 124 -4.62 14.42 5.82
C PRO A 124 -6.11 14.70 5.56
N SER A 125 -6.40 15.77 4.81
CA SER A 125 -7.75 15.99 4.29
C SER A 125 -8.24 14.77 3.50
N VAL A 126 -9.46 14.34 3.77
CA VAL A 126 -10.14 13.26 3.02
C VAL A 126 -10.82 13.76 1.75
N GLU A 127 -10.76 15.06 1.47
CA GLU A 127 -11.43 15.70 0.32
C GLU A 127 -11.01 15.09 -1.03
N PRO A 128 -9.73 14.76 -1.30
CA PRO A 128 -9.36 14.07 -2.53
C PRO A 128 -10.06 12.71 -2.70
N LEU A 129 -10.30 11.98 -1.61
CA LEU A 129 -10.96 10.67 -1.66
C LEU A 129 -12.42 10.76 -2.13
N MET A 130 -13.09 11.90 -1.95
CA MET A 130 -14.46 12.12 -2.44
C MET A 130 -14.56 12.07 -3.97
N GLN A 131 -13.42 12.14 -4.68
CA GLN A 131 -13.34 12.06 -6.14
C GLN A 131 -13.10 10.62 -6.64
N MET A 132 -13.21 9.60 -5.78
CA MET A 132 -12.91 8.20 -6.09
C MET A 132 -14.18 7.31 -6.03
N PRO A 133 -15.18 7.51 -6.89
CA PRO A 133 -16.45 6.76 -6.83
C PRO A 133 -16.31 5.26 -7.16
N TRP A 134 -15.15 4.84 -7.67
CA TRP A 134 -14.80 3.44 -7.94
C TRP A 134 -14.31 2.69 -6.70
N LEU A 135 -14.00 3.41 -5.59
CA LEU A 135 -13.53 2.80 -4.35
C LEU A 135 -14.64 1.94 -3.73
N LYS A 136 -14.36 0.68 -3.45
CA LYS A 136 -15.34 -0.25 -2.87
C LYS A 136 -15.32 -0.26 -1.35
N ASN A 137 -14.12 -0.20 -0.77
CA ASN A 137 -13.92 -0.34 0.66
C ASN A 137 -12.91 0.70 1.17
N LEU A 138 -13.31 1.46 2.20
CA LEU A 138 -12.46 2.42 2.89
C LEU A 138 -12.46 2.15 4.40
N TRP A 139 -11.30 1.88 4.97
CA TRP A 139 -11.10 1.81 6.41
C TRP A 139 -10.35 3.04 6.90
N MET A 140 -10.89 3.68 7.93
CA MET A 140 -10.31 4.88 8.54
C MET A 140 -10.56 4.92 10.04
N VAL A 141 -9.79 5.72 10.77
CA VAL A 141 -10.14 6.11 12.14
C VAL A 141 -10.99 7.37 12.06
N GLU A 142 -12.13 7.39 12.79
CA GLU A 142 -13.05 8.52 12.79
C GLU A 142 -12.43 9.72 13.51
N ARG A 143 -12.11 10.76 12.75
CA ARG A 143 -11.64 12.06 13.26
C ARG A 143 -12.27 13.23 12.51
N GLY A 144 -13.45 13.02 11.98
CA GLY A 144 -14.14 13.93 11.07
C GLY A 144 -13.93 13.52 9.60
N GLY A 145 -14.88 13.86 8.76
CA GLY A 145 -14.87 13.54 7.34
C GLY A 145 -15.60 12.26 6.94
N GLY A 146 -15.85 11.33 7.86
CA GLY A 146 -16.58 10.08 7.57
C GLY A 146 -17.98 10.33 7.02
N TYR A 147 -18.70 11.31 7.57
CA TYR A 147 -20.03 11.69 7.07
C TYR A 147 -19.95 12.28 5.64
N GLN A 148 -19.04 13.22 5.40
CA GLN A 148 -18.86 13.82 4.08
C GLN A 148 -18.47 12.78 3.03
N LEU A 149 -17.57 11.86 3.37
CA LEU A 149 -17.21 10.74 2.52
C LEU A 149 -18.42 9.85 2.20
N SER A 150 -19.25 9.52 3.18
CA SER A 150 -20.44 8.68 2.96
C SER A 150 -21.49 9.33 2.05
N GLN A 151 -21.54 10.67 2.03
CA GLN A 151 -22.40 11.40 1.10
C GLN A 151 -21.81 11.46 -0.31
N ALA A 152 -20.48 11.62 -0.42
CA ALA A 152 -19.80 11.71 -1.71
C ALA A 152 -19.63 10.33 -2.38
N LEU A 153 -19.52 9.26 -1.60
CA LEU A 153 -19.23 7.89 -2.03
C LEU A 153 -20.33 6.91 -1.55
N PRO A 154 -21.57 7.03 -2.04
CA PRO A 154 -22.71 6.25 -1.53
C PRO A 154 -22.57 4.74 -1.74
N ASP A 155 -21.78 4.31 -2.72
CA ASP A 155 -21.56 2.90 -3.04
C ASP A 155 -20.31 2.32 -2.37
N THR A 156 -19.54 3.14 -1.66
CA THR A 156 -18.33 2.73 -0.93
C THR A 156 -18.68 2.26 0.48
N LYS A 157 -18.24 1.07 0.86
CA LYS A 157 -18.31 0.63 2.25
C LYS A 157 -17.25 1.38 3.06
N ILE A 158 -17.69 2.31 3.91
CA ILE A 158 -16.81 3.08 4.79
C ILE A 158 -16.90 2.51 6.21
N VAL A 159 -15.78 2.07 6.76
CA VAL A 159 -15.65 1.59 8.14
C VAL A 159 -14.79 2.60 8.91
N ALA A 160 -15.46 3.41 9.72
CA ALA A 160 -14.82 4.37 10.61
C ALA A 160 -14.80 3.82 12.03
N THR A 161 -13.62 3.70 12.61
CA THR A 161 -13.41 3.12 13.96
C THR A 161 -12.83 4.15 14.91
N ALA A 162 -12.98 3.93 16.22
CA ALA A 162 -12.42 4.82 17.24
C ALA A 162 -10.89 4.70 17.37
N ASN A 163 -10.33 3.54 16.97
CA ASN A 163 -8.93 3.19 17.16
C ASN A 163 -8.33 2.55 15.88
N ALA A 164 -7.60 1.45 16.04
CA ALA A 164 -6.99 0.74 14.91
C ALA A 164 -8.04 0.10 13.98
N THR A 165 -7.79 0.12 12.70
CA THR A 165 -8.71 -0.31 11.65
C THR A 165 -8.53 -1.76 11.23
N VAL A 166 -7.33 -2.32 11.41
CA VAL A 166 -6.94 -3.63 10.86
C VAL A 166 -7.80 -4.79 11.40
N GLY A 167 -8.24 -4.70 12.68
CA GLY A 167 -9.11 -5.70 13.31
C GLY A 167 -10.60 -5.54 13.01
N ALA A 168 -11.03 -4.47 12.32
CA ALA A 168 -12.44 -4.15 12.08
C ALA A 168 -12.98 -4.77 10.77
N GLY A 169 -12.55 -5.98 10.44
CA GLY A 169 -12.97 -6.70 9.23
C GLY A 169 -12.14 -6.40 7.98
N TRP A 170 -11.11 -5.55 8.06
CA TRP A 170 -10.16 -5.30 6.97
C TRP A 170 -9.54 -6.61 6.44
N ARG A 171 -9.11 -7.46 7.37
CA ARG A 171 -8.50 -8.76 7.06
C ARG A 171 -9.46 -9.80 6.51
N ASN A 172 -10.76 -9.50 6.45
CA ASN A 172 -11.78 -10.37 5.88
C ASN A 172 -12.10 -10.02 4.42
N LEU A 173 -11.47 -8.99 3.85
CA LEU A 173 -11.65 -8.62 2.45
C LEU A 173 -11.06 -9.67 1.51
N PRO A 174 -11.73 -9.98 0.38
CA PRO A 174 -11.20 -10.93 -0.60
C PRO A 174 -9.81 -10.57 -1.12
N ASN A 175 -9.55 -9.28 -1.36
CA ASN A 175 -8.24 -8.82 -1.81
C ASN A 175 -7.16 -8.97 -0.74
N TYR A 176 -7.51 -8.90 0.56
CA TYR A 176 -6.58 -9.20 1.63
C TYR A 176 -6.12 -10.68 1.57
N TYR A 177 -7.05 -11.62 1.38
CA TYR A 177 -6.70 -13.05 1.22
C TYR A 177 -5.83 -13.27 -0.01
N LYS A 178 -6.18 -12.66 -1.14
CA LYS A 178 -5.40 -12.75 -2.38
C LYS A 178 -3.97 -12.25 -2.18
N MET A 179 -3.80 -11.13 -1.52
CA MET A 179 -2.49 -10.58 -1.17
C MET A 179 -1.68 -11.55 -0.31
N ARG A 180 -2.30 -12.14 0.73
CA ARG A 180 -1.65 -13.12 1.62
C ARG A 180 -1.21 -14.37 0.86
N ASP A 181 -2.06 -14.88 -0.04
CA ASP A 181 -1.73 -16.02 -0.91
C ASP A 181 -0.52 -15.72 -1.79
N MET A 182 -0.50 -14.54 -2.43
CA MET A 182 0.63 -14.10 -3.28
C MET A 182 1.95 -14.04 -2.50
N LEU A 183 1.91 -13.61 -1.25
CA LEU A 183 3.09 -13.51 -0.38
C LEU A 183 3.44 -14.82 0.34
N GLY A 184 2.65 -15.87 0.18
CA GLY A 184 2.83 -17.16 0.88
C GLY A 184 2.70 -17.03 2.40
N MET A 185 1.87 -16.10 2.88
CA MET A 185 1.68 -15.83 4.30
C MET A 185 0.45 -16.55 4.85
N GLU A 186 0.51 -16.99 6.11
CA GLU A 186 -0.67 -17.49 6.81
C GLU A 186 -1.74 -16.40 6.99
N TYR A 187 -3.02 -16.80 6.97
CA TYR A 187 -4.12 -15.89 7.22
C TYR A 187 -4.15 -15.49 8.71
N MET A 188 -4.21 -14.17 8.95
CA MET A 188 -4.45 -13.65 10.28
C MET A 188 -5.97 -13.44 10.41
N LYS A 189 -6.57 -14.02 11.44
CA LYS A 189 -7.99 -13.78 11.76
C LYS A 189 -8.16 -12.29 12.13
N GLY A 190 -9.14 -11.65 11.51
CA GLY A 190 -9.54 -10.27 11.80
C GLY A 190 -10.36 -10.17 13.08
#